data_2e05b4d618d1483851b61591381626e8
#
_entry.id   2e05b4d618d1483851b61591381626e8
#
_cell.length_a   1.000
_cell.length_b   1.000
_cell.length_c   1.000
_cell.angle_alpha   90.00
_cell.angle_beta   90.00
_cell.angle_gamma   90.00
#
_symmetry.space_group_name_H-M   'P 1'
#
loop_
_entity.id
_entity.type
_entity.pdbx_description
1 polymer ?
#
loop_
_entity_poly.entity_id
_entity_poly.type
_entity_poly.pdbx_seq_one_letter_code
_entity_poly.pdbx_strand_id
1 'polypeptide(L)'
;MFWFDTIGLGDLTHFWAGETSADVKWSLGMYMSGFFPCMMFGIPGAALAMVQTAKNKKAAIGLVVSAAICAFVCGVTEPFEFGFMFLCFPLYVVYAALYGIFTIVTYYVGFRAGFCFSAGATDLLFSSSLPAAANTWMIIPLGIAAFVVFYLVFRFAITKFNLMTPGREDEDVEETSAPAAAGNDKFAALAAAVLAAVGGKENVKTVDCCATRLRFELGDSALVDEAACKKAGALGVMKMDKGATQVIIGTQVQAVAEELKKLL
;
A
#
# COMPACT_ATOMS: atom_id res chain seq x y z
N MET A 1 -2.72 13.98 17.91
CA MET A 1 -3.35 13.99 19.26
C MET A 1 -4.83 14.13 19.04
N PHE A 2 -5.56 13.07 19.28
CA PHE A 2 -7.02 13.10 19.18
C PHE A 2 -7.54 13.78 20.43
N TRP A 3 -8.10 14.95 20.29
CA TRP A 3 -8.86 15.57 21.36
C TRP A 3 -10.17 14.80 21.49
N PHE A 4 -10.21 13.93 22.50
CA PHE A 4 -11.48 13.47 23.01
C PHE A 4 -12.00 14.60 23.89
N ASP A 5 -13.16 15.11 23.55
CA ASP A 5 -13.89 15.93 24.51
C ASP A 5 -14.40 15.07 25.66
N THR A 6 -15.00 15.70 26.65
CA THR A 6 -15.53 15.01 27.84
C THR A 6 -16.60 13.96 27.54
N ILE A 7 -17.13 13.92 26.33
CA ILE A 7 -18.13 12.95 25.85
C ILE A 7 -17.54 11.86 24.94
N GLY A 8 -16.24 11.90 24.68
CA GLY A 8 -15.55 10.90 23.88
C GLY A 8 -15.71 11.05 22.36
N LEU A 9 -16.21 12.19 21.89
CA LEU A 9 -16.32 12.53 20.48
C LEU A 9 -15.06 13.28 20.04
N GLY A 10 -14.45 12.87 18.91
CA GLY A 10 -13.25 13.51 18.39
C GLY A 10 -13.55 14.64 17.39
N ASP A 11 -12.50 15.38 17.03
CA ASP A 11 -12.54 16.52 16.09
C ASP A 11 -13.33 16.22 14.80
N LEU A 12 -13.09 15.06 14.20
CA LEU A 12 -13.77 14.66 12.97
C LEU A 12 -15.27 14.43 13.17
N THR A 13 -15.68 13.89 14.32
CA THR A 13 -17.09 13.66 14.62
C THR A 13 -17.85 14.99 14.71
N HIS A 14 -17.31 15.96 15.44
CA HIS A 14 -17.88 17.30 15.55
C HIS A 14 -17.88 18.04 14.19
N PHE A 15 -16.80 17.87 13.41
CA PHE A 15 -16.70 18.44 12.09
C PHE A 15 -17.83 17.95 11.15
N TRP A 16 -18.05 16.62 11.12
CA TRP A 16 -19.09 16.01 10.29
C TRP A 16 -20.51 16.23 10.85
N ALA A 17 -20.65 16.40 12.15
CA ALA A 17 -21.92 16.81 12.74
C ALA A 17 -22.31 18.25 12.39
N GLY A 18 -21.39 19.02 11.78
CA GLY A 18 -21.63 20.40 11.39
C GLY A 18 -21.70 21.34 12.59
N GLU A 19 -21.04 21.01 13.69
CA GLU A 19 -21.01 21.89 14.85
C GLU A 19 -20.39 23.24 14.54
N THR A 20 -21.05 24.29 15.00
CA THR A 20 -20.62 25.68 14.81
C THR A 20 -20.53 26.46 16.11
N SER A 21 -20.61 25.78 17.26
CA SER A 21 -20.45 26.43 18.56
C SER A 21 -19.11 27.14 18.67
N ALA A 22 -19.10 28.33 19.27
CA ALA A 22 -17.91 29.19 19.34
C ALA A 22 -16.72 28.50 20.02
N ASP A 23 -16.99 27.60 20.96
CA ASP A 23 -15.99 26.95 21.79
C ASP A 23 -15.16 25.92 21.01
N VAL A 24 -15.71 25.28 19.98
CA VAL A 24 -15.05 24.22 19.21
C VAL A 24 -14.78 24.58 17.74
N LYS A 25 -15.57 25.49 17.18
CA LYS A 25 -15.46 25.89 15.76
C LYS A 25 -14.06 26.35 15.34
N TRP A 26 -13.30 26.96 16.23
CA TRP A 26 -11.97 27.48 15.96
C TRP A 26 -10.94 26.38 15.61
N SER A 27 -11.15 25.14 16.09
CA SER A 27 -10.22 24.03 15.93
C SER A 27 -10.70 22.93 14.98
N LEU A 28 -12.00 22.86 14.66
CA LEU A 28 -12.57 21.78 13.87
C LEU A 28 -11.95 21.67 12.49
N GLY A 29 -11.58 20.44 12.11
CA GLY A 29 -10.97 20.13 10.81
C GLY A 29 -9.56 20.65 10.62
N MET A 30 -8.87 21.08 11.67
CA MET A 30 -7.58 21.76 11.64
C MET A 30 -6.41 20.78 11.67
N TYR A 31 -6.52 19.78 12.54
CA TYR A 31 -5.39 18.92 12.88
C TYR A 31 -5.09 17.84 11.85
N MET A 32 -6.11 17.38 11.12
CA MET A 32 -5.96 16.30 10.14
C MET A 32 -6.05 16.76 8.69
N SER A 33 -6.29 18.05 8.47
CA SER A 33 -6.42 18.62 7.12
C SER A 33 -5.13 18.50 6.29
N GLY A 34 -3.96 18.43 6.93
CA GLY A 34 -2.67 18.26 6.28
C GLY A 34 -2.49 16.93 5.54
N PHE A 35 -3.31 15.94 5.85
CA PHE A 35 -3.28 14.68 5.11
C PHE A 35 -3.77 14.81 3.68
N PHE A 36 -4.74 15.69 3.39
CA PHE A 36 -5.28 15.87 2.05
C PHE A 36 -4.22 16.24 0.99
N PRO A 37 -3.41 17.30 1.13
CA PRO A 37 -2.40 17.61 0.15
C PRO A 37 -1.31 16.53 0.04
N CYS A 38 -0.98 15.84 1.13
CA CYS A 38 -0.01 14.75 1.12
C CYS A 38 -0.51 13.52 0.36
N MET A 39 -1.71 13.04 0.71
CA MET A 39 -2.29 11.83 0.11
C MET A 39 -2.69 12.04 -1.34
N MET A 40 -3.36 13.16 -1.63
CA MET A 40 -3.84 13.43 -2.98
C MET A 40 -2.74 13.86 -3.96
N PHE A 41 -1.72 14.55 -3.51
CA PHE A 41 -0.72 15.13 -4.40
C PHE A 41 0.72 14.70 -4.06
N GLY A 42 1.07 14.64 -2.78
CA GLY A 42 2.41 14.23 -2.34
C GLY A 42 2.75 12.82 -2.77
N ILE A 43 1.84 11.86 -2.55
CA ILE A 43 2.01 10.46 -2.99
C ILE A 43 2.17 10.36 -4.51
N PRO A 44 1.31 10.95 -5.37
CA PRO A 44 1.57 11.00 -6.81
C PRO A 44 2.92 11.61 -7.20
N GLY A 45 3.39 12.64 -6.47
CA GLY A 45 4.73 13.21 -6.69
C GLY A 45 5.85 12.22 -6.37
N ALA A 46 5.78 11.57 -5.21
CA ALA A 46 6.73 10.52 -4.83
C ALA A 46 6.69 9.31 -5.78
N ALA A 47 5.48 8.91 -6.20
CA ALA A 47 5.25 7.85 -7.17
C ALA A 47 5.93 8.15 -8.51
N LEU A 48 5.78 9.36 -9.02
CA LEU A 48 6.44 9.80 -10.25
C LEU A 48 7.97 9.74 -10.12
N ALA A 49 8.52 10.16 -8.98
CA ALA A 49 9.96 10.09 -8.71
C ALA A 49 10.46 8.64 -8.72
N MET A 50 9.72 7.72 -8.09
CA MET A 50 10.06 6.29 -8.09
C MET A 50 10.02 5.69 -9.49
N VAL A 51 8.96 5.93 -10.26
CA VAL A 51 8.83 5.44 -11.64
C VAL A 51 9.95 5.96 -12.55
N GLN A 52 10.30 7.25 -12.43
CA GLN A 52 11.35 7.84 -13.26
C GLN A 52 12.75 7.30 -12.92
N THR A 53 12.98 6.92 -11.67
CA THR A 53 14.26 6.40 -11.19
C THR A 53 14.35 4.87 -11.25
N ALA A 54 13.25 4.17 -11.54
CA ALA A 54 13.20 2.72 -11.63
C ALA A 54 14.06 2.18 -12.79
N LYS A 55 14.74 1.05 -12.58
CA LYS A 55 15.41 0.25 -13.61
C LYS A 55 14.36 -0.47 -14.45
N ASN A 56 13.44 -1.19 -13.81
CA ASN A 56 12.27 -1.81 -14.44
C ASN A 56 11.03 -0.92 -14.32
N LYS A 57 10.86 -0.04 -15.30
CA LYS A 57 9.76 0.93 -15.32
C LYS A 57 8.37 0.28 -15.43
N LYS A 58 8.26 -0.86 -16.13
CA LYS A 58 6.97 -1.53 -16.31
C LYS A 58 6.41 -2.06 -14.99
N ALA A 59 7.26 -2.73 -14.20
CA ALA A 59 6.90 -3.21 -12.87
C ALA A 59 6.55 -2.05 -11.92
N ALA A 60 7.39 -1.01 -11.89
CA ALA A 60 7.16 0.16 -11.07
C ALA A 60 5.84 0.88 -11.42
N ILE A 61 5.52 1.08 -12.70
CA ILE A 61 4.28 1.74 -13.15
C ILE A 61 3.06 0.97 -12.63
N GLY A 62 3.01 -0.35 -12.83
CA GLY A 62 1.85 -1.15 -12.43
C GLY A 62 1.51 -1.03 -10.94
N LEU A 63 2.51 -1.13 -10.08
CA LEU A 63 2.32 -1.05 -8.64
C LEU A 63 2.10 0.40 -8.15
N VAL A 64 3.02 1.30 -8.53
CA VAL A 64 3.12 2.62 -7.90
C VAL A 64 2.04 3.57 -8.41
N VAL A 65 1.69 3.51 -9.70
CA VAL A 65 0.65 4.39 -10.27
C VAL A 65 -0.75 3.99 -9.79
N SER A 66 -1.05 2.70 -9.74
CA SER A 66 -2.35 2.24 -9.20
C SER A 66 -2.53 2.63 -7.72
N ALA A 67 -1.47 2.48 -6.91
CA ALA A 67 -1.46 2.89 -5.53
C ALA A 67 -1.62 4.41 -5.37
N ALA A 68 -0.97 5.21 -6.23
CA ALA A 68 -1.11 6.67 -6.23
C ALA A 68 -2.53 7.14 -6.62
N ILE A 69 -3.18 6.48 -7.59
CA ILE A 69 -4.58 6.75 -7.92
C ILE A 69 -5.51 6.42 -6.76
N CYS A 70 -5.28 5.28 -6.09
CA CYS A 70 -6.04 4.88 -4.90
C CYS A 70 -5.90 5.91 -3.76
N ALA A 71 -4.67 6.38 -3.51
CA ALA A 71 -4.40 7.43 -2.51
C ALA A 71 -5.08 8.75 -2.88
N PHE A 72 -5.03 9.17 -4.16
CA PHE A 72 -5.67 10.39 -4.61
C PHE A 72 -7.20 10.35 -4.46
N VAL A 73 -7.84 9.27 -4.92
CA VAL A 73 -9.31 9.17 -4.96
C VAL A 73 -9.88 8.87 -3.59
N CYS A 74 -9.39 7.81 -2.95
CA CYS A 74 -9.96 7.28 -1.71
C CYS A 74 -9.14 7.60 -0.45
N GLY A 75 -7.92 8.12 -0.58
CA GLY A 75 -7.02 8.32 0.55
C GLY A 75 -6.41 7.02 1.09
N VAL A 76 -6.48 5.90 0.37
CA VAL A 76 -5.88 4.63 0.79
C VAL A 76 -4.42 4.61 0.38
N THR A 77 -3.53 4.70 1.35
CA THR A 77 -2.08 4.91 1.14
C THR A 77 -1.24 3.65 1.35
N GLU A 78 -1.78 2.65 2.03
CA GLU A 78 -1.08 1.43 2.42
C GLU A 78 -0.44 0.68 1.25
N PRO A 79 -1.07 0.54 0.07
CA PRO A 79 -0.42 -0.12 -1.06
C PRO A 79 0.83 0.61 -1.54
N PHE A 80 0.85 1.95 -1.44
CA PHE A 80 2.02 2.76 -1.76
C PHE A 80 3.08 2.67 -0.67
N GLU A 81 2.68 2.89 0.58
CA GLU A 81 3.59 2.96 1.74
C GLU A 81 4.30 1.63 1.96
N PHE A 82 3.57 0.52 2.00
CA PHE A 82 4.17 -0.80 2.19
C PHE A 82 5.02 -1.23 1.01
N GLY A 83 4.71 -0.73 -0.20
CA GLY A 83 5.50 -1.00 -1.40
C GLY A 83 6.94 -0.52 -1.30
N PHE A 84 7.25 0.53 -0.54
CA PHE A 84 8.63 1.03 -0.39
C PHE A 84 9.16 1.03 1.05
N MET A 85 8.30 1.03 2.05
CA MET A 85 8.70 1.07 3.46
C MET A 85 9.62 -0.12 3.82
N PHE A 86 9.27 -1.32 3.36
CA PHE A 86 10.06 -2.53 3.62
C PHE A 86 11.34 -2.59 2.78
N LEU A 87 11.38 -1.92 1.63
CA LEU A 87 12.57 -1.85 0.77
C LEU A 87 13.56 -0.80 1.28
N CYS A 88 13.05 0.32 1.78
CA CYS A 88 13.88 1.44 2.23
C CYS A 88 13.23 2.21 3.38
N PHE A 89 13.40 1.73 4.60
CA PHE A 89 12.88 2.38 5.81
C PHE A 89 13.36 3.83 6.00
N PRO A 90 14.63 4.21 5.72
CA PRO A 90 15.04 5.61 5.82
C PRO A 90 14.24 6.56 4.91
N LEU A 91 13.85 6.12 3.72
CA LEU A 91 13.00 6.91 2.82
C LEU A 91 11.60 7.09 3.40
N TYR A 92 11.08 6.07 4.10
CA TYR A 92 9.80 6.17 4.81
C TYR A 92 9.85 7.19 5.95
N VAL A 93 10.96 7.29 6.69
CA VAL A 93 11.13 8.33 7.72
C VAL A 93 11.09 9.74 7.10
N VAL A 94 11.73 9.94 5.95
CA VAL A 94 11.67 11.21 5.19
C VAL A 94 10.22 11.50 4.75
N TYR A 95 9.53 10.50 4.27
CA TYR A 95 8.11 10.61 3.90
C TYR A 95 7.24 11.06 5.09
N ALA A 96 7.38 10.42 6.25
CA ALA A 96 6.65 10.78 7.46
C ALA A 96 6.97 12.22 7.93
N ALA A 97 8.23 12.64 7.82
CA ALA A 97 8.64 14.01 8.15
C ALA A 97 7.96 15.04 7.22
N LEU A 98 7.85 14.75 5.92
CA LEU A 98 7.13 15.60 4.98
C LEU A 98 5.65 15.74 5.35
N TYR A 99 4.98 14.65 5.75
CA TYR A 99 3.62 14.71 6.26
C TYR A 99 3.49 15.67 7.45
N GLY A 100 4.38 15.56 8.43
CA GLY A 100 4.41 16.46 9.58
C GLY A 100 4.56 17.93 9.17
N ILE A 101 5.47 18.22 8.23
CA ILE A 101 5.69 19.58 7.72
C ILE A 101 4.41 20.11 7.04
N PHE A 102 3.79 19.35 6.16
CA PHE A 102 2.57 19.78 5.48
C PHE A 102 1.39 19.94 6.44
N THR A 103 1.30 19.12 7.50
CA THR A 103 0.30 19.30 8.54
C THR A 103 0.46 20.64 9.27
N ILE A 104 1.70 21.01 9.57
CA ILE A 104 2.01 22.33 10.15
C ILE A 104 1.65 23.46 9.18
N VAL A 105 2.01 23.31 7.91
CA VAL A 105 1.71 24.34 6.88
C VAL A 105 0.21 24.54 6.72
N THR A 106 -0.57 23.46 6.62
CA THR A 106 -2.03 23.54 6.48
C THR A 106 -2.71 24.18 7.68
N TYR A 107 -2.19 23.90 8.88
CA TYR A 107 -2.64 24.55 10.10
C TYR A 107 -2.52 26.08 10.02
N TYR A 108 -1.33 26.60 9.67
CA TYR A 108 -1.09 28.05 9.58
C TYR A 108 -1.83 28.72 8.42
N VAL A 109 -1.99 28.03 7.30
CA VAL A 109 -2.73 28.53 6.13
C VAL A 109 -4.24 28.57 6.39
N GLY A 110 -4.73 27.83 7.40
CA GLY A 110 -6.14 27.79 7.76
C GLY A 110 -6.98 26.97 6.79
N PHE A 111 -6.37 26.02 6.08
CA PHE A 111 -7.10 25.02 5.30
C PHE A 111 -7.79 24.03 6.27
N ARG A 112 -9.12 23.89 6.15
CA ARG A 112 -9.92 23.03 7.02
C ARG A 112 -10.78 22.11 6.19
N ALA A 113 -10.56 20.82 6.38
CA ALA A 113 -11.33 19.74 5.79
C ALA A 113 -11.32 18.54 6.76
N GLY A 114 -12.32 17.70 6.67
CA GLY A 114 -12.41 16.48 7.46
C GLY A 114 -12.68 15.29 6.56
N PHE A 115 -12.44 14.10 7.06
CA PHE A 115 -12.74 12.86 6.36
C PHE A 115 -13.47 11.89 7.27
N CYS A 116 -14.34 11.08 6.69
CA CYS A 116 -15.01 9.96 7.37
C CYS A 116 -14.21 8.67 7.19
N PHE A 117 -13.72 8.45 5.97
CA PHE A 117 -12.95 7.27 5.63
C PHE A 117 -11.45 7.60 5.59
N SER A 118 -11.03 8.46 4.66
CA SER A 118 -9.65 8.91 4.56
C SER A 118 -9.51 10.19 3.73
N ALA A 119 -8.34 10.85 3.79
CA ALA A 119 -8.12 12.16 3.19
C ALA A 119 -7.88 12.10 1.66
N GLY A 120 -8.85 11.57 0.94
CA GLY A 120 -8.91 11.52 -0.52
C GLY A 120 -9.87 12.53 -1.13
N ALA A 121 -9.92 12.55 -2.46
CA ALA A 121 -10.77 13.47 -3.21
C ALA A 121 -12.27 13.28 -2.91
N THR A 122 -12.71 12.07 -2.62
CA THR A 122 -14.10 11.76 -2.24
C THR A 122 -14.50 12.45 -0.96
N ASP A 123 -13.71 12.27 0.10
CA ASP A 123 -14.02 12.90 1.39
C ASP A 123 -13.85 14.43 1.33
N LEU A 124 -12.86 14.94 0.59
CA LEU A 124 -12.71 16.38 0.38
C LEU A 124 -13.95 16.99 -0.29
N LEU A 125 -14.47 16.33 -1.32
CA LEU A 125 -15.66 16.81 -2.04
C LEU A 125 -16.86 16.93 -1.08
N PHE A 126 -17.12 15.92 -0.29
CA PHE A 126 -18.24 15.92 0.66
C PHE A 126 -18.00 16.87 1.83
N SER A 127 -16.81 16.88 2.39
CA SER A 127 -16.49 17.74 3.56
C SER A 127 -16.42 19.21 3.23
N SER A 128 -16.13 19.58 1.97
CA SER A 128 -16.02 20.99 1.56
C SER A 128 -17.32 21.80 1.69
N SER A 129 -18.46 21.11 1.71
CA SER A 129 -19.78 21.73 1.90
C SER A 129 -20.19 21.92 3.36
N LEU A 130 -19.42 21.40 4.32
CA LEU A 130 -19.75 21.44 5.73
C LEU A 130 -19.47 22.83 6.35
N PRO A 131 -20.25 23.25 7.37
CA PRO A 131 -20.12 24.58 7.98
C PRO A 131 -18.75 24.85 8.64
N ALA A 132 -18.04 23.79 9.07
CA ALA A 132 -16.71 23.88 9.67
C ALA A 132 -15.58 23.91 8.65
N ALA A 133 -15.86 23.59 7.37
CA ALA A 133 -14.87 23.64 6.30
C ALA A 133 -14.46 25.10 6.02
N ALA A 134 -13.18 25.32 5.79
CA ALA A 134 -12.65 26.63 5.46
C ALA A 134 -11.51 26.56 4.47
N ASN A 135 -11.45 27.52 3.57
CA ASN A 135 -10.37 27.67 2.58
C ASN A 135 -10.10 26.39 1.75
N THR A 136 -11.13 25.60 1.45
CA THR A 136 -10.98 24.30 0.76
C THR A 136 -10.36 24.42 -0.62
N TRP A 137 -10.48 25.58 -1.29
CA TRP A 137 -9.80 25.90 -2.55
C TRP A 137 -8.26 25.87 -2.43
N MET A 138 -7.73 26.07 -1.22
CA MET A 138 -6.29 26.01 -0.95
C MET A 138 -5.69 24.61 -1.19
N ILE A 139 -6.50 23.58 -1.35
CA ILE A 139 -6.02 22.26 -1.74
C ILE A 139 -5.21 22.29 -3.05
N ILE A 140 -5.54 23.21 -3.97
CA ILE A 140 -4.83 23.33 -5.25
C ILE A 140 -3.40 23.81 -5.06
N PRO A 141 -3.14 25.02 -4.49
CA PRO A 141 -1.78 25.48 -4.28
C PRO A 141 -0.99 24.61 -3.29
N LEU A 142 -1.63 24.12 -2.21
CA LEU A 142 -1.00 23.21 -1.26
C LEU A 142 -0.67 21.87 -1.90
N GLY A 143 -1.56 21.35 -2.72
CA GLY A 143 -1.35 20.10 -3.46
C GLY A 143 -0.21 20.21 -4.47
N ILE A 144 -0.16 21.28 -5.26
CA ILE A 144 0.97 21.52 -6.18
C ILE A 144 2.28 21.60 -5.41
N ALA A 145 2.31 22.32 -4.29
CA ALA A 145 3.50 22.41 -3.44
C ALA A 145 3.89 21.02 -2.89
N ALA A 146 2.92 20.23 -2.40
CA ALA A 146 3.16 18.88 -1.92
C ALA A 146 3.71 17.99 -3.04
N PHE A 147 3.10 17.99 -4.22
CA PHE A 147 3.56 17.22 -5.36
C PHE A 147 5.02 17.54 -5.70
N VAL A 148 5.35 18.82 -5.84
CA VAL A 148 6.70 19.25 -6.21
C VAL A 148 7.72 18.88 -5.12
N VAL A 149 7.41 19.15 -3.85
CA VAL A 149 8.30 18.86 -2.73
C VAL A 149 8.55 17.35 -2.59
N PHE A 150 7.49 16.54 -2.59
CA PHE A 150 7.64 15.09 -2.51
C PHE A 150 8.40 14.52 -3.71
N TYR A 151 8.09 14.99 -4.92
CA TYR A 151 8.81 14.58 -6.13
C TYR A 151 10.31 14.90 -6.04
N LEU A 152 10.66 16.14 -5.69
CA LEU A 152 12.07 16.56 -5.65
C LEU A 152 12.84 15.85 -4.53
N VAL A 153 12.26 15.74 -3.34
CA VAL A 153 12.90 15.08 -2.19
C VAL A 153 13.09 13.59 -2.46
N PHE A 154 12.07 12.91 -2.97
CA PHE A 154 12.18 11.48 -3.30
C PHE A 154 13.17 11.24 -4.44
N ARG A 155 13.10 12.02 -5.51
CA ARG A 155 14.04 11.92 -6.62
C ARG A 155 15.48 12.15 -6.15
N PHE A 156 15.72 13.18 -5.36
CA PHE A 156 17.03 13.47 -4.79
C PHE A 156 17.52 12.33 -3.90
N ALA A 157 16.71 11.90 -2.93
CA ALA A 157 17.07 10.84 -2.00
C ALA A 157 17.38 9.52 -2.73
N ILE A 158 16.51 9.10 -3.65
CA ILE A 158 16.67 7.85 -4.40
C ILE A 158 17.94 7.89 -5.25
N THR A 159 18.19 9.00 -5.97
CA THR A 159 19.36 9.09 -6.87
C THR A 159 20.65 9.31 -6.11
N LYS A 160 20.66 10.17 -5.08
CA LYS A 160 21.87 10.52 -4.33
C LYS A 160 22.38 9.36 -3.47
N PHE A 161 21.47 8.63 -2.82
CA PHE A 161 21.81 7.55 -1.92
C PHE A 161 21.62 6.15 -2.52
N ASN A 162 21.27 6.08 -3.81
CA ASN A 162 20.99 4.84 -4.55
C ASN A 162 20.02 3.92 -3.77
N LEU A 163 18.91 4.49 -3.29
CA LEU A 163 17.96 3.78 -2.43
C LEU A 163 17.15 2.78 -3.24
N MET A 164 16.85 1.64 -2.61
CA MET A 164 15.97 0.62 -3.19
C MET A 164 14.52 1.09 -3.10
N THR A 165 13.85 1.07 -4.24
CA THR A 165 12.43 1.40 -4.38
C THR A 165 11.82 0.47 -5.42
N PRO A 166 10.48 0.34 -5.51
CA PRO A 166 9.85 -0.54 -6.49
C PRO A 166 10.40 -0.36 -7.90
N GLY A 167 10.82 -1.46 -8.51
CA GLY A 167 11.44 -1.50 -9.84
C GLY A 167 12.93 -1.10 -9.87
N ARG A 168 13.60 -0.96 -8.72
CA ARG A 168 15.06 -0.79 -8.60
C ARG A 168 15.76 -2.00 -7.96
N GLU A 169 15.01 -3.02 -7.66
CA GLU A 169 15.54 -4.28 -7.15
C GLU A 169 16.52 -4.87 -8.16
N ASP A 170 17.62 -5.50 -7.70
CA ASP A 170 18.55 -6.17 -8.57
C ASP A 170 17.87 -7.42 -9.16
N GLU A 171 18.14 -7.71 -10.42
CA GLU A 171 17.47 -8.76 -11.21
C GLU A 171 17.65 -10.19 -10.66
N ASP A 172 18.44 -10.38 -9.61
CA ASP A 172 18.64 -11.68 -8.93
C ASP A 172 17.51 -12.05 -7.95
N VAL A 173 16.58 -11.15 -7.66
CA VAL A 173 15.31 -11.46 -7.02
C VAL A 173 14.24 -11.44 -8.12
N GLU A 174 14.08 -12.60 -8.78
CA GLU A 174 13.02 -12.82 -9.77
C GLU A 174 11.70 -12.22 -9.27
N GLU A 175 11.20 -11.28 -10.08
CA GLU A 175 9.99 -10.51 -9.89
C GLU A 175 8.82 -11.35 -9.38
N THR A 176 8.44 -11.14 -8.14
CA THR A 176 7.11 -11.47 -7.65
C THR A 176 6.28 -10.22 -7.40
N SER A 177 6.41 -9.22 -8.28
CA SER A 177 5.44 -8.13 -8.37
C SER A 177 4.46 -8.45 -9.49
N ALA A 178 3.23 -8.76 -9.11
CA ALA A 178 2.16 -9.07 -10.03
C ALA A 178 1.94 -7.95 -11.04
N PRO A 179 1.91 -8.24 -12.34
CA PRO A 179 1.11 -7.47 -13.27
C PRO A 179 -0.34 -7.97 -13.17
N ALA A 180 -1.25 -7.09 -12.89
CA ALA A 180 -2.60 -7.27 -13.37
C ALA A 180 -2.54 -7.43 -14.89
N ALA A 181 -2.75 -8.67 -15.38
CA ALA A 181 -2.72 -9.11 -16.77
C ALA A 181 -1.41 -9.81 -17.25
N ALA A 182 -1.00 -10.88 -16.51
CA ALA A 182 -0.26 -11.98 -17.16
C ALA A 182 -1.16 -13.21 -17.11
N GLY A 183 -1.49 -13.75 -18.27
CA GLY A 183 -2.58 -14.71 -18.44
C GLY A 183 -2.51 -15.94 -17.54
N ASN A 184 -3.64 -16.61 -17.34
CA ASN A 184 -3.86 -17.84 -16.58
C ASN A 184 -2.78 -18.91 -16.74
N ASP A 185 -2.05 -18.92 -17.87
CA ASP A 185 -1.01 -19.89 -18.19
C ASP A 185 0.20 -19.83 -17.21
N LYS A 186 0.58 -18.65 -16.73
CA LYS A 186 1.73 -18.50 -15.82
C LYS A 186 1.38 -19.01 -14.42
N PHE A 187 0.17 -18.72 -13.93
CA PHE A 187 -0.29 -19.21 -12.64
C PHE A 187 -0.57 -20.71 -12.66
N ALA A 188 -1.07 -21.21 -13.79
CA ALA A 188 -1.25 -22.63 -14.01
C ALA A 188 0.08 -23.38 -13.99
N ALA A 189 1.12 -22.85 -14.66
CA ALA A 189 2.46 -23.41 -14.64
C ALA A 189 3.07 -23.41 -13.23
N LEU A 190 2.94 -22.30 -12.49
CA LEU A 190 3.41 -22.20 -11.12
C LEU A 190 2.64 -23.15 -10.18
N ALA A 191 1.33 -23.24 -10.32
CA ALA A 191 0.49 -24.15 -9.56
C ALA A 191 0.88 -25.61 -9.80
N ALA A 192 1.10 -26.00 -11.06
CA ALA A 192 1.53 -27.35 -11.43
C ALA A 192 2.93 -27.68 -10.88
N ALA A 193 3.87 -26.74 -10.95
CA ALA A 193 5.22 -26.93 -10.43
C ALA A 193 5.23 -27.02 -8.89
N VAL A 194 4.45 -26.20 -8.20
CA VAL A 194 4.29 -26.27 -6.73
C VAL A 194 3.63 -27.60 -6.34
N LEU A 195 2.60 -28.03 -7.07
CA LEU A 195 1.92 -29.31 -6.81
C LEU A 195 2.88 -30.50 -6.93
N ALA A 196 3.71 -30.51 -7.96
CA ALA A 196 4.74 -31.53 -8.14
C ALA A 196 5.77 -31.49 -6.99
N ALA A 197 6.19 -30.30 -6.57
CA ALA A 197 7.21 -30.11 -5.53
C ALA A 197 6.71 -30.47 -4.11
N VAL A 198 5.39 -30.47 -3.85
CA VAL A 198 4.82 -30.93 -2.58
C VAL A 198 4.47 -32.42 -2.56
N GLY A 199 4.89 -33.16 -3.58
CA GLY A 199 4.68 -34.64 -3.66
C GLY A 199 3.49 -35.04 -4.53
N GLY A 200 2.95 -34.14 -5.34
CA GLY A 200 1.86 -34.43 -6.28
C GLY A 200 0.48 -34.46 -5.64
N LYS A 201 -0.53 -34.67 -6.48
CA LYS A 201 -1.95 -34.67 -6.10
C LYS A 201 -2.28 -35.67 -4.99
N GLU A 202 -1.68 -36.87 -5.04
CA GLU A 202 -1.95 -37.95 -4.09
C GLU A 202 -1.46 -37.62 -2.67
N ASN A 203 -0.47 -36.73 -2.54
CA ASN A 203 0.04 -36.27 -1.25
C ASN A 203 -0.79 -35.12 -0.64
N VAL A 204 -1.56 -34.40 -1.44
CA VAL A 204 -2.34 -33.22 -1.00
C VAL A 204 -3.72 -33.69 -0.53
N LYS A 205 -4.02 -33.53 0.76
CA LYS A 205 -5.35 -33.75 1.34
C LYS A 205 -6.25 -32.55 1.18
N THR A 206 -5.72 -31.37 1.59
CA THR A 206 -6.43 -30.10 1.46
C THR A 206 -5.45 -29.00 1.10
N VAL A 207 -5.94 -27.99 0.38
CA VAL A 207 -5.21 -26.76 0.11
C VAL A 207 -6.10 -25.57 0.39
N ASP A 208 -5.57 -24.63 1.17
CA ASP A 208 -6.17 -23.33 1.42
C ASP A 208 -5.11 -22.23 1.24
N CYS A 209 -5.53 -20.98 1.23
CA CYS A 209 -4.61 -19.85 1.12
C CYS A 209 -4.95 -18.74 2.12
N CYS A 210 -3.93 -18.01 2.53
CA CYS A 210 -4.09 -16.72 3.21
C CYS A 210 -3.51 -15.62 2.30
N ALA A 211 -3.35 -14.41 2.80
CA ALA A 211 -2.92 -13.26 1.99
C ALA A 211 -1.62 -13.46 1.17
N THR A 212 -0.71 -14.35 1.61
CA THR A 212 0.60 -14.54 0.98
C THR A 212 1.07 -15.98 0.89
N ARG A 213 0.31 -16.97 1.42
CA ARG A 213 0.79 -18.35 1.57
C ARG A 213 -0.27 -19.34 1.15
N LEU A 214 0.15 -20.40 0.43
CA LEU A 214 -0.60 -21.63 0.30
C LEU A 214 -0.42 -22.46 1.56
N ARG A 215 -1.51 -23.01 2.08
CA ARG A 215 -1.54 -23.89 3.25
C ARG A 215 -1.98 -25.28 2.80
N PHE A 216 -1.06 -26.22 2.88
CA PHE A 216 -1.30 -27.62 2.52
C PHE A 216 -1.47 -28.46 3.78
N GLU A 217 -2.45 -29.35 3.76
CA GLU A 217 -2.45 -30.55 4.56
C GLU A 217 -2.01 -31.72 3.67
N LEU A 218 -0.86 -32.32 3.99
CA LEU A 218 -0.21 -33.34 3.21
C LEU A 218 -0.36 -34.69 3.90
N GLY A 219 -0.31 -35.77 3.13
CA GLY A 219 -0.19 -37.11 3.63
C GLY A 219 1.16 -37.35 4.31
N ASP A 220 2.23 -36.91 3.64
CA ASP A 220 3.60 -36.96 4.13
C ASP A 220 4.35 -35.68 3.76
N SER A 221 4.74 -34.92 4.78
CA SER A 221 5.53 -33.68 4.62
C SER A 221 7.00 -33.92 4.27
N ALA A 222 7.50 -35.16 4.38
CA ALA A 222 8.87 -35.49 3.98
C ALA A 222 9.04 -35.48 2.46
N LEU A 223 7.96 -35.66 1.70
CA LEU A 223 7.97 -35.60 0.23
C LEU A 223 8.09 -34.19 -0.33
N VAL A 224 8.04 -33.17 0.50
CA VAL A 224 8.14 -31.78 0.06
C VAL A 224 9.58 -31.42 -0.28
N ASP A 225 9.83 -31.11 -1.55
CA ASP A 225 11.11 -30.59 -2.03
C ASP A 225 11.10 -29.05 -1.97
N GLU A 226 11.77 -28.50 -0.97
CA GLU A 226 11.87 -27.04 -0.77
C GLU A 226 12.63 -26.34 -1.88
N ALA A 227 13.66 -27.02 -2.44
CA ALA A 227 14.45 -26.44 -3.53
C ALA A 227 13.63 -26.38 -4.82
N ALA A 228 12.83 -27.42 -5.10
CA ALA A 228 11.89 -27.44 -6.22
C ALA A 228 10.79 -26.37 -6.06
N CYS A 229 10.25 -26.17 -4.85
CA CYS A 229 9.28 -25.10 -4.58
C CYS A 229 9.87 -23.71 -4.86
N LYS A 230 11.10 -23.44 -4.39
CA LYS A 230 11.79 -22.17 -4.66
C LYS A 230 12.09 -21.99 -6.14
N LYS A 231 12.54 -23.05 -6.83
CA LYS A 231 12.79 -23.02 -8.28
C LYS A 231 11.49 -22.80 -9.08
N ALA A 232 10.36 -23.26 -8.57
CA ALA A 232 9.04 -22.99 -9.15
C ALA A 232 8.58 -21.53 -8.99
N GLY A 233 9.22 -20.75 -8.10
CA GLY A 233 8.87 -19.35 -7.84
C GLY A 233 8.27 -19.11 -6.45
N ALA A 234 8.32 -20.06 -5.53
CA ALA A 234 7.94 -19.82 -4.14
C ALA A 234 9.05 -19.06 -3.40
N LEU A 235 8.65 -18.07 -2.60
CA LEU A 235 9.56 -17.27 -1.77
C LEU A 235 10.14 -18.06 -0.60
N GLY A 236 9.46 -19.11 -0.17
CA GLY A 236 9.90 -19.97 0.92
C GLY A 236 8.91 -21.09 1.22
N VAL A 237 9.37 -22.08 1.97
CA VAL A 237 8.56 -23.21 2.44
C VAL A 237 8.74 -23.35 3.95
N MET A 238 7.65 -23.56 4.67
CA MET A 238 7.65 -23.83 6.10
C MET A 238 6.95 -25.16 6.34
N LYS A 239 7.70 -26.18 6.75
CA LYS A 239 7.17 -27.46 7.20
C LYS A 239 6.76 -27.32 8.66
N MET A 240 5.53 -27.66 8.97
CA MET A 240 4.97 -27.64 10.33
C MET A 240 4.67 -29.10 10.77
N ASP A 241 4.48 -29.28 12.05
CA ASP A 241 4.18 -30.64 12.59
C ASP A 241 2.88 -31.20 12.01
N LYS A 242 2.83 -32.55 11.89
CA LYS A 242 1.65 -33.33 11.48
C LYS A 242 1.20 -33.15 10.02
N GLY A 243 2.14 -32.96 9.09
CA GLY A 243 1.81 -32.93 7.66
C GLY A 243 1.33 -31.56 7.14
N ALA A 244 1.25 -30.55 7.99
CA ALA A 244 0.94 -29.20 7.55
C ALA A 244 2.19 -28.53 6.95
N THR A 245 2.05 -27.99 5.74
CA THR A 245 3.12 -27.28 5.04
C THR A 245 2.59 -25.96 4.50
N GLN A 246 3.38 -24.89 4.64
CA GLN A 246 3.07 -23.59 4.07
C GLN A 246 4.10 -23.22 3.00
N VAL A 247 3.60 -22.87 1.81
CA VAL A 247 4.43 -22.39 0.69
C VAL A 247 4.13 -20.90 0.51
N ILE A 248 5.15 -20.08 0.68
CA ILE A 248 5.04 -18.61 0.59
C ILE A 248 5.13 -18.22 -0.88
N ILE A 249 4.04 -17.68 -1.42
CA ILE A 249 3.91 -17.25 -2.83
C ILE A 249 3.95 -15.72 -2.95
N GLY A 250 3.53 -15.00 -1.91
CA GLY A 250 3.33 -13.55 -1.97
C GLY A 250 1.90 -13.17 -2.38
N THR A 251 1.74 -11.95 -2.88
CA THR A 251 0.42 -11.34 -3.15
C THR A 251 -0.41 -12.05 -4.23
N GLN A 252 0.21 -12.92 -5.05
CA GLN A 252 -0.45 -13.68 -6.13
C GLN A 252 -1.02 -15.03 -5.65
N VAL A 253 -0.93 -15.33 -4.38
CA VAL A 253 -1.30 -16.62 -3.81
C VAL A 253 -2.72 -17.06 -4.17
N GLN A 254 -3.66 -16.13 -4.26
CA GLN A 254 -5.05 -16.43 -4.57
C GLN A 254 -5.22 -16.97 -5.99
N ALA A 255 -4.60 -16.32 -6.98
CA ALA A 255 -4.62 -16.79 -8.37
C ALA A 255 -3.95 -18.17 -8.53
N VAL A 256 -2.84 -18.37 -7.83
CA VAL A 256 -2.15 -19.70 -7.81
C VAL A 256 -2.99 -20.76 -7.11
N ALA A 257 -3.67 -20.41 -6.01
CA ALA A 257 -4.56 -21.34 -5.31
C ALA A 257 -5.76 -21.76 -6.15
N GLU A 258 -6.34 -20.85 -6.92
CA GLU A 258 -7.44 -21.13 -7.86
C GLU A 258 -7.01 -22.10 -8.95
N GLU A 259 -5.85 -21.88 -9.57
CA GLU A 259 -5.31 -22.79 -10.56
C GLU A 259 -4.92 -24.15 -9.95
N LEU A 260 -4.36 -24.15 -8.75
CA LEU A 260 -3.99 -25.37 -8.04
C LEU A 260 -5.21 -26.20 -7.68
N LYS A 261 -6.32 -25.58 -7.26
CA LYS A 261 -7.59 -26.26 -7.01
C LYS A 261 -8.21 -26.92 -8.25
N LYS A 262 -7.90 -26.44 -9.45
CA LYS A 262 -8.33 -27.07 -10.71
C LYS A 262 -7.53 -28.33 -11.03
N LEU A 263 -6.30 -28.45 -10.50
CA LEU A 263 -5.41 -29.59 -10.70
C LEU A 263 -5.66 -30.72 -9.69
N LEU A 264 -6.29 -30.44 -8.55
CA LEU A 264 -6.64 -31.40 -7.49
C LEU A 264 -7.98 -32.09 -7.79
#